data_8a5d154ea06817ae29d36167842e6014
#
_entry.id   8a5d154ea06817ae29d36167842e6014
#
_cell.length_a   1.000
_cell.length_b   1.000
_cell.length_c   1.000
_cell.angle_alpha   90.00
_cell.angle_beta   90.00
_cell.angle_gamma   90.00
#
_symmetry.space_group_name_H-M   'P 1'
#
loop_
_entity.id
_entity.type
_entity.pdbx_description
1 polymer ?
#
loop_
_entity_poly.entity_id
_entity_poly.type
_entity_poly.pdbx_seq_one_letter_code
_entity_poly.pdbx_strand_id
1 'polypeptide(L)'
;MISTLFPCKGVGKTCLLLRYANESFSPTFITTIGIDFKIKNIVLDSKRIKLQIWDTAGQERFRTITTSYFRGAQGILLVYDVTERQTFLSIRNWVQQIQMHADGNVNKILIGNKADLKENRVVSTEEGEALA
;
A
#
# COMPACT_ATOMS: atom_id res chain seq x y z
N MET A 1 6.22 -15.23 -1.02
CA MET A 1 5.10 -14.43 -0.53
C MET A 1 5.03 -13.15 -1.36
N ILE A 2 3.88 -12.87 -1.91
CA ILE A 2 3.64 -11.70 -2.75
C ILE A 2 2.74 -10.75 -1.97
N SER A 3 3.16 -9.51 -1.79
CA SER A 3 2.32 -8.47 -1.23
C SER A 3 2.28 -7.27 -2.16
N THR A 4 1.17 -6.58 -2.16
CA THR A 4 0.92 -5.47 -3.08
C THR A 4 0.51 -4.23 -2.29
N LEU A 5 1.06 -3.09 -2.66
CA LEU A 5 0.78 -1.80 -2.02
C LEU A 5 -0.29 -1.04 -2.82
N PHE A 6 -1.36 -0.65 -2.18
CA PHE A 6 -2.45 0.16 -2.74
C PHE A 6 -2.85 1.29 -1.77
N PRO A 7 -3.61 2.30 -2.18
CA PRO A 7 -4.09 2.68 -3.49
C PRO A 7 -3.69 4.08 -3.98
N CYS A 8 -3.68 5.16 -3.26
CA CYS A 8 -3.75 6.51 -3.81
C CYS A 8 -2.39 7.10 -4.23
N LYS A 9 -2.45 8.07 -5.17
CA LYS A 9 -1.29 8.86 -5.57
C LYS A 9 -0.78 9.71 -4.39
N GLY A 10 0.53 9.75 -4.19
CA GLY A 10 1.16 10.65 -3.23
C GLY A 10 1.06 10.24 -1.77
N VAL A 11 0.47 9.10 -1.43
CA VAL A 11 0.37 8.64 -0.03
C VAL A 11 1.69 8.11 0.54
N GLY A 12 2.73 7.96 -0.28
CA GLY A 12 4.06 7.53 0.16
C GLY A 12 4.34 6.03 0.08
N LYS A 13 3.58 5.27 -0.72
CA LYS A 13 3.82 3.83 -0.94
C LYS A 13 5.25 3.51 -1.35
N THR A 14 5.74 4.17 -2.39
CA THR A 14 7.10 4.01 -2.91
C THR A 14 8.13 4.34 -1.84
N CYS A 15 7.92 5.39 -1.05
CA CYS A 15 8.79 5.77 0.05
C CYS A 15 8.86 4.70 1.14
N LEU A 16 7.71 4.12 1.52
CA LEU A 16 7.65 3.01 2.46
C LEU A 16 8.42 1.80 1.93
N LEU A 17 8.22 1.45 0.67
CA LEU A 17 8.89 0.33 0.03
C LEU A 17 10.41 0.55 -0.04
N LEU A 18 10.87 1.72 -0.46
CA LEU A 18 12.30 2.06 -0.53
C LEU A 18 12.94 2.04 0.86
N ARG A 19 12.26 2.58 1.86
CA ARG A 19 12.75 2.56 3.24
C ARG A 19 12.90 1.13 3.76
N TYR A 20 11.92 0.29 3.50
CA TYR A 20 11.95 -1.11 3.92
C TYR A 20 12.98 -1.94 3.16
N ALA A 21 13.08 -1.76 1.85
CA ALA A 21 13.96 -2.58 1.01
C ALA A 21 15.43 -2.13 1.04
N ASN A 22 15.68 -0.81 1.07
CA ASN A 22 17.00 -0.22 0.88
C ASN A 22 17.43 0.70 2.04
N GLU A 23 16.59 0.85 3.07
CA GLU A 23 16.81 1.78 4.19
C GLU A 23 17.01 3.24 3.74
N SER A 24 16.47 3.61 2.57
CA SER A 24 16.61 4.93 1.97
C SER A 24 15.30 5.71 2.01
N PHE A 25 15.41 7.01 2.20
CA PHE A 25 14.28 7.93 2.10
C PHE A 25 14.71 9.14 1.26
N SER A 26 13.88 9.51 0.28
CA SER A 26 14.04 10.75 -0.49
C SER A 26 12.84 11.65 -0.24
N PRO A 27 13.06 12.91 0.18
CA PRO A 27 11.96 13.86 0.34
C PRO A 27 11.38 14.34 -1.00
N THR A 28 12.04 14.04 -2.12
CA THR A 28 11.57 14.42 -3.45
C THR A 28 10.38 13.52 -3.85
N PHE A 29 9.26 14.16 -4.18
CA PHE A 29 8.09 13.48 -4.67
C PHE A 29 8.33 12.92 -6.08
N ILE A 30 8.17 11.61 -6.24
CA ILE A 30 8.22 10.93 -7.53
C ILE A 30 6.89 10.20 -7.73
N THR A 31 6.23 10.49 -8.86
CA THR A 31 5.02 9.75 -9.24
C THR A 31 5.41 8.41 -9.85
N THR A 32 4.90 7.33 -9.27
CA THR A 32 5.04 5.98 -9.84
C THR A 32 4.23 5.88 -11.12
N ILE A 33 4.90 5.49 -12.22
CA ILE A 33 4.26 5.25 -13.52
C ILE A 33 4.21 3.73 -13.74
N GLY A 34 3.00 3.17 -13.81
CA GLY A 34 2.84 1.73 -13.94
C GLY A 34 3.06 0.98 -12.64
N ILE A 35 3.80 -0.11 -12.68
CA ILE A 35 4.06 -0.97 -11.53
C ILE A 35 5.56 -1.26 -11.43
N ASP A 36 6.10 -1.10 -10.24
CA ASP A 36 7.45 -1.51 -9.88
C ASP A 36 7.40 -2.62 -8.82
N PHE A 37 8.46 -3.39 -8.68
CA PHE A 37 8.53 -4.40 -7.63
C PHE A 37 9.92 -4.46 -7.00
N LYS A 38 9.94 -4.89 -5.73
CA LYS A 38 11.16 -5.14 -4.97
C LYS A 38 11.13 -6.52 -4.36
N ILE A 39 12.30 -7.11 -4.23
CA ILE A 39 12.47 -8.40 -3.57
C ILE A 39 13.26 -8.19 -2.29
N LYS A 40 12.75 -8.71 -1.19
CA LYS A 40 13.46 -8.74 0.09
C LYS A 40 13.42 -10.15 0.66
N ASN A 41 14.59 -10.65 1.06
CA ASN A 41 14.70 -11.90 1.77
C ASN A 41 14.70 -11.62 3.27
N ILE A 42 13.81 -12.29 3.98
CA ILE A 42 13.71 -12.20 5.45
C ILE A 42 13.80 -13.60 6.06
N VAL A 43 14.08 -13.63 7.35
CA VAL A 43 14.01 -14.86 8.14
C VAL A 43 12.89 -14.68 9.17
N LEU A 44 11.92 -15.57 9.14
CA LEU A 44 10.82 -15.61 10.09
C LEU A 44 10.66 -17.03 10.59
N ASP A 45 10.66 -17.21 11.92
CA ASP A 45 10.56 -18.51 12.56
C ASP A 45 11.57 -19.53 12.00
N SER A 46 12.84 -19.10 11.85
CA SER A 46 13.95 -19.89 11.28
C SER A 46 13.78 -20.30 9.81
N LYS A 47 12.76 -19.80 9.13
CA LYS A 47 12.51 -20.03 7.71
C LYS A 47 12.93 -18.81 6.88
N ARG A 48 13.61 -19.08 5.77
CA ARG A 48 13.92 -18.04 4.78
C ARG A 48 12.71 -17.77 3.90
N ILE A 49 12.25 -16.53 3.90
CA ILE A 49 11.10 -16.10 3.11
C ILE A 49 11.56 -15.06 2.10
N LYS A 50 11.21 -15.28 0.84
CA LYS A 50 11.40 -14.30 -0.23
C LYS A 50 10.11 -13.48 -0.40
N LEU A 51 10.16 -12.21 0.00
CA LEU A 51 9.07 -11.27 -0.23
C LEU A 51 9.20 -10.65 -1.61
N GLN A 52 8.14 -10.70 -2.39
CA GLN A 52 7.98 -9.91 -3.61
C GLN A 52 6.93 -8.83 -3.30
N ILE A 53 7.35 -7.58 -3.34
CA ILE A 53 6.49 -6.45 -2.99
C ILE A 53 6.28 -5.61 -4.25
N TRP A 54 5.02 -5.49 -4.66
CA TRP A 54 4.61 -4.75 -5.85
C TRP A 54 4.15 -3.35 -5.46
N ASP A 55 4.81 -2.32 -5.99
CA ASP A 55 4.41 -0.92 -5.86
C ASP A 55 3.55 -0.53 -7.05
N THR A 56 2.34 -0.09 -6.78
CA THR A 56 1.37 0.25 -7.82
C THR A 56 1.23 1.75 -8.00
N ALA A 57 0.96 2.19 -9.24
CA ALA A 57 0.55 3.56 -9.49
C ALA A 57 -0.83 3.82 -8.88
N GLY A 58 -0.92 4.86 -8.03
CA GLY A 58 -2.17 5.24 -7.34
C GLY A 58 -3.14 6.05 -8.21
N GLN A 59 -2.92 6.15 -9.53
CA GLN A 59 -3.79 6.89 -10.44
C GLN A 59 -4.86 5.99 -11.04
N GLU A 60 -6.10 6.50 -11.13
CA GLU A 60 -7.23 5.74 -11.69
C GLU A 60 -7.00 5.28 -13.13
N ARG A 61 -6.26 6.06 -13.95
CA ARG A 61 -5.92 5.68 -15.33
C ARG A 61 -5.13 4.38 -15.44
N PHE A 62 -4.46 3.94 -14.37
CA PHE A 62 -3.72 2.68 -14.30
C PHE A 62 -4.52 1.57 -13.59
N ARG A 63 -5.78 1.80 -13.30
CA ARG A 63 -6.65 0.90 -12.54
C ARG A 63 -6.73 -0.50 -13.13
N THR A 64 -6.86 -0.62 -14.45
CA THR A 64 -6.93 -1.91 -15.14
C THR A 64 -5.65 -2.73 -14.96
N ILE A 65 -4.48 -2.08 -15.04
CA ILE A 65 -3.19 -2.74 -14.83
C ILE A 65 -3.08 -3.16 -13.36
N THR A 66 -3.47 -2.29 -12.42
CA THR A 66 -3.44 -2.54 -10.99
C THR A 66 -4.30 -3.73 -10.59
N THR A 67 -5.53 -3.86 -11.11
CA THR A 67 -6.45 -4.94 -10.76
C THR A 67 -5.97 -6.32 -11.21
N SER A 68 -5.19 -6.43 -12.29
CA SER A 68 -4.64 -7.70 -12.74
C SER A 68 -3.65 -8.32 -11.72
N TYR A 69 -3.07 -7.51 -10.84
CA TYR A 69 -2.12 -7.95 -9.82
C TYR A 69 -2.77 -8.40 -8.50
N PHE A 70 -4.07 -8.20 -8.32
CA PHE A 70 -4.78 -8.74 -7.17
C PHE A 70 -4.79 -10.26 -7.16
N ARG A 71 -4.77 -10.88 -8.34
CA ARG A 71 -4.69 -12.33 -8.47
C ARG A 71 -3.31 -12.81 -8.08
N GLY A 72 -3.25 -13.77 -7.16
CA GLY A 72 -2.01 -14.32 -6.66
C GLY A 72 -1.33 -13.52 -5.56
N ALA A 73 -1.86 -12.37 -5.16
CA ALA A 73 -1.41 -11.67 -3.98
C ALA A 73 -1.81 -12.45 -2.72
N GLN A 74 -0.86 -12.71 -1.84
CA GLN A 74 -1.10 -13.36 -0.55
C GLN A 74 -1.39 -12.35 0.55
N GLY A 75 -0.96 -11.10 0.36
CA GLY A 75 -1.24 -9.99 1.25
C GLY A 75 -1.34 -8.68 0.49
N ILE A 76 -2.19 -7.79 0.95
CA ILE A 76 -2.40 -6.46 0.38
C ILE A 76 -2.24 -5.42 1.48
N LEU A 77 -1.40 -4.43 1.23
CA LEU A 77 -1.22 -3.28 2.10
C LEU A 77 -2.01 -2.10 1.50
N LEU A 78 -3.01 -1.62 2.23
CA LEU A 78 -3.81 -0.46 1.87
C LEU A 78 -3.23 0.76 2.58
N VAL A 79 -2.68 1.70 1.82
CA VAL A 79 -2.00 2.87 2.37
C VAL A 79 -2.79 4.13 2.10
N TYR A 80 -3.05 4.93 3.13
CA TYR A 80 -3.63 6.27 3.01
C TYR A 80 -2.72 7.30 3.69
N ASP A 81 -2.94 8.56 3.38
CA ASP A 81 -2.26 9.69 3.98
C ASP A 81 -3.13 10.30 5.07
N VAL A 82 -2.66 10.30 6.31
CA VAL A 82 -3.43 10.84 7.45
C VAL A 82 -3.66 12.34 7.35
N THR A 83 -2.93 13.02 6.46
CA THR A 83 -3.06 14.46 6.21
C THR A 83 -3.99 14.79 5.03
N GLU A 84 -4.47 13.76 4.30
CA GLU A 84 -5.32 13.91 3.11
C GLU A 84 -6.53 12.99 3.21
N ARG A 85 -7.66 13.54 3.66
CA ARG A 85 -8.90 12.79 3.89
C ARG A 85 -9.40 12.03 2.66
N GLN A 86 -9.23 12.57 1.47
CA GLN A 86 -9.68 11.91 0.24
C GLN A 86 -9.01 10.56 0.02
N THR A 87 -7.75 10.42 0.41
CA THR A 87 -7.04 9.15 0.32
C THR A 87 -7.63 8.08 1.24
N PHE A 88 -8.07 8.49 2.43
CA PHE A 88 -8.77 7.62 3.39
C PHE A 88 -10.13 7.18 2.86
N LEU A 89 -10.92 8.11 2.32
CA LEU A 89 -12.23 7.80 1.75
C LEU A 89 -12.13 6.84 0.56
N SER A 90 -11.07 6.92 -0.22
CA SER A 90 -10.81 6.05 -1.37
C SER A 90 -10.52 4.60 -0.97
N ILE A 91 -10.14 4.33 0.28
CA ILE A 91 -9.84 2.97 0.77
C ILE A 91 -11.06 2.05 0.57
N ARG A 92 -12.27 2.52 0.84
CA ARG A 92 -13.50 1.72 0.67
C ARG A 92 -13.67 1.23 -0.77
N ASN A 93 -13.40 2.09 -1.74
CA ASN A 93 -13.47 1.71 -3.16
C ASN A 93 -12.42 0.63 -3.50
N TRP A 94 -11.23 0.75 -2.95
CA TRP A 94 -10.18 -0.24 -3.16
C TRP A 94 -10.49 -1.57 -2.50
N VAL A 95 -11.08 -1.57 -1.31
CA VAL A 95 -11.55 -2.80 -0.65
C VAL A 95 -12.59 -3.52 -1.53
N GLN A 96 -13.53 -2.79 -2.12
CA GLN A 96 -14.49 -3.37 -3.06
C GLN A 96 -13.79 -3.98 -4.29
N GLN A 97 -12.81 -3.30 -4.86
CA GLN A 97 -12.04 -3.83 -6.00
C GLN A 97 -11.27 -5.11 -5.61
N ILE A 98 -10.70 -5.15 -4.43
CA ILE A 98 -10.01 -6.34 -3.91
C ILE A 98 -11.00 -7.49 -3.76
N GLN A 99 -12.18 -7.26 -3.21
CA GLN A 99 -13.22 -8.29 -3.05
C GLN A 99 -13.69 -8.86 -4.38
N MET A 100 -13.69 -8.06 -5.45
CA MET A 100 -14.12 -8.49 -6.78
C MET A 100 -13.04 -9.24 -7.56
N HIS A 101 -11.76 -8.96 -7.32
CA HIS A 101 -10.65 -9.40 -8.18
C HIS A 101 -9.59 -10.25 -7.48
N ALA A 102 -9.50 -10.22 -6.15
CA ALA A 102 -8.56 -11.01 -5.38
C ALA A 102 -9.19 -12.32 -4.87
N ASP A 103 -8.34 -13.26 -4.49
CA ASP A 103 -8.79 -14.46 -3.81
C ASP A 103 -9.44 -14.10 -2.46
N GLY A 104 -10.53 -14.78 -2.10
CA GLY A 104 -11.31 -14.45 -0.92
C GLY A 104 -10.56 -14.49 0.42
N ASN A 105 -9.43 -15.16 0.46
CA ASN A 105 -8.59 -15.34 1.66
C ASN A 105 -7.37 -14.44 1.70
N VAL A 106 -7.28 -13.41 0.85
CA VAL A 106 -6.13 -12.49 0.88
C VAL A 106 -6.10 -11.68 2.17
N ASN A 107 -4.95 -11.66 2.83
CA ASN A 107 -4.75 -10.83 4.02
C ASN A 107 -4.66 -9.35 3.63
N LYS A 108 -5.35 -8.50 4.37
CA LYS A 108 -5.36 -7.05 4.15
C LYS A 108 -4.87 -6.33 5.40
N ILE A 109 -4.00 -5.34 5.23
CA ILE A 109 -3.51 -4.47 6.30
C ILE A 109 -3.74 -3.03 5.88
N LEU A 110 -4.34 -2.23 6.75
CA LEU A 110 -4.53 -0.80 6.57
C LEU A 110 -3.40 -0.01 7.22
N ILE A 111 -2.81 0.92 6.47
CA ILE A 111 -1.68 1.73 6.92
C ILE A 111 -2.02 3.21 6.77
N GLY A 112 -2.06 3.95 7.89
CA GLY A 112 -2.09 5.41 7.90
C GLY A 112 -0.67 5.97 7.88
N ASN A 113 -0.25 6.50 6.74
CA ASN A 113 1.09 7.02 6.54
C ASN A 113 1.18 8.52 6.84
N LYS A 114 2.40 9.03 7.01
CA LYS A 114 2.73 10.42 7.34
C LYS A 114 2.24 10.86 8.73
N ALA A 115 2.18 9.92 9.67
CA ALA A 115 1.73 10.18 11.05
C ALA A 115 2.66 11.12 11.84
N ASP A 116 3.87 11.38 11.34
CA ASP A 116 4.80 12.37 11.85
C ASP A 116 4.31 13.81 11.63
N LEU A 117 3.48 14.06 10.63
CA LEU A 117 2.90 15.36 10.30
C LEU A 117 1.68 15.68 11.19
N LYS A 118 1.90 15.73 12.50
CA LYS A 118 0.83 15.84 13.51
C LYS A 118 -0.06 17.07 13.34
N GLU A 119 0.53 18.20 12.96
CA GLU A 119 -0.21 19.47 12.78
C GLU A 119 -1.13 19.44 11.56
N ASN A 120 -0.84 18.61 10.57
CA ASN A 120 -1.59 18.50 9.33
C ASN A 120 -2.55 17.30 9.33
N ARG A 121 -2.58 16.53 10.41
CA ARG A 121 -3.40 15.33 10.49
C ARG A 121 -4.88 15.66 10.47
N VAL A 122 -5.64 14.99 9.59
CA VAL A 122 -7.10 15.15 9.43
C VAL A 122 -7.86 13.84 9.60
N VAL A 123 -7.15 12.70 9.64
CA VAL A 123 -7.73 11.37 9.91
C VAL A 123 -7.16 10.86 11.22
N SER A 124 -8.03 10.60 12.19
CA SER A 124 -7.61 10.11 13.52
C SER A 124 -7.26 8.61 13.49
N THR A 125 -6.58 8.16 14.53
CA THR A 125 -6.27 6.73 14.72
C THR A 125 -7.56 5.93 14.88
N GLU A 126 -8.53 6.45 15.63
CA GLU A 126 -9.82 5.81 15.88
C GLU A 126 -10.63 5.62 14.59
N GLU A 127 -10.58 6.59 13.67
CA GLU A 127 -11.20 6.46 12.34
C GLU A 127 -10.55 5.35 11.52
N GLY A 128 -9.23 5.24 11.57
CA GLY A 128 -8.49 4.17 10.91
C GLY A 128 -8.82 2.80 11.48
N GLU A 129 -8.84 2.66 12.79
CA GLU A 129 -9.20 1.42 13.50
C GLU A 129 -10.64 0.99 13.21
N ALA A 130 -11.57 1.93 13.12
CA ALA A 130 -12.97 1.64 12.81
C ALA A 130 -13.17 1.15 11.36
N LEU A 131 -12.27 1.49 10.45
CA LEU A 131 -12.31 1.03 9.05
C LEU A 131 -11.61 -0.32 8.85
N ALA A 132 -10.63 -0.66 9.69
CA ALA A 132 -9.82 -1.88 9.58
C ALA A 132 -10.64 -3.21 9.93
#